data_cc5824167e7640273556bd9558fd409c
#
_entry.id   cc5824167e7640273556bd9558fd409c
#
_cell.length_a   1.000
_cell.length_b   1.000
_cell.length_c   1.000
_cell.angle_alpha   90.00
_cell.angle_beta   90.00
_cell.angle_gamma   90.00
#
_symmetry.space_group_name_H-M   'P 1'
#
loop_
_entity.id
_entity.type
_entity.pdbx_description
1 polymer ?
#
loop_
_entity_poly.entity_id
_entity_poly.type
_entity_poly.pdbx_seq_one_letter_code
_entity_poly.pdbx_strand_id
1 'polypeptide(L)'
;MKRLGRTGALLSAVFHLAVSAASEGPVRTPVPDARPVLLAALQSPDGTAHGVLRGELADAITRRFEATSPIYIDVSTEKRFRQAGCSRLKVVFWQDGVRLPGAKGPRLQTVEFGINYCLDGLPPKSLS
;
A
#
# COMPACT_ATOMS: atom_id res chain seq x y z
N MET A 1 -14.88 73.98 14.24
CA MET A 1 -13.89 72.93 14.48
C MET A 1 -14.46 71.61 13.98
N LYS A 2 -13.95 71.11 12.88
CA LYS A 2 -14.34 69.83 12.28
C LYS A 2 -13.36 68.75 12.79
N ARG A 3 -13.85 67.78 13.53
CA ARG A 3 -13.07 66.62 13.88
C ARG A 3 -13.23 65.59 12.79
N LEU A 4 -12.13 65.30 12.11
CA LEU A 4 -12.07 64.19 11.16
C LEU A 4 -11.85 62.90 11.96
N GLY A 5 -12.90 62.08 12.07
CA GLY A 5 -12.80 60.71 12.56
C GLY A 5 -12.06 59.83 11.56
N ARG A 6 -10.88 59.38 11.92
CA ARG A 6 -10.19 58.33 11.19
C ARG A 6 -10.82 57.00 11.58
N THR A 7 -11.61 56.47 10.70
CA THR A 7 -12.01 55.04 10.74
C THR A 7 -10.86 54.21 10.18
N GLY A 8 -10.12 53.62 11.08
CA GLY A 8 -9.13 52.61 10.71
C GLY A 8 -9.84 51.32 10.35
N ALA A 9 -9.84 50.99 9.07
CA ALA A 9 -10.24 49.67 8.61
C ALA A 9 -9.12 48.66 8.95
N LEU A 10 -9.35 47.84 9.95
CA LEU A 10 -8.51 46.68 10.23
C LEU A 10 -8.83 45.61 9.18
N LEU A 11 -7.98 45.52 8.15
CA LEU A 11 -7.95 44.39 7.23
C LEU A 11 -7.35 43.19 7.98
N SER A 12 -8.23 42.34 8.51
CA SER A 12 -7.84 41.03 8.99
C SER A 12 -7.48 40.14 7.79
N ALA A 13 -6.20 40.02 7.50
CA ALA A 13 -5.72 39.05 6.52
C ALA A 13 -5.89 37.65 7.14
N VAL A 14 -6.94 36.97 6.74
CA VAL A 14 -7.12 35.55 7.09
C VAL A 14 -6.16 34.75 6.21
N PHE A 15 -5.04 34.36 6.77
CA PHE A 15 -4.15 33.40 6.13
C PHE A 15 -4.85 32.03 6.14
N HIS A 16 -5.40 31.65 5.02
CA HIS A 16 -5.83 30.28 4.79
C HIS A 16 -4.58 29.44 4.52
N LEU A 17 -4.12 28.76 5.53
CA LEU A 17 -3.16 27.67 5.36
C LEU A 17 -3.90 26.57 4.59
N ALA A 18 -3.68 26.51 3.28
CA ALA A 18 -4.07 25.37 2.49
C ALA A 18 -3.18 24.19 2.92
N VAL A 19 -3.72 23.33 3.78
CA VAL A 19 -3.11 22.04 4.05
C VAL A 19 -3.30 21.21 2.79
N SER A 20 -2.25 21.15 1.95
CA SER A 20 -2.21 20.21 0.86
C SER A 20 -2.20 18.81 1.45
N ALA A 21 -3.34 18.13 1.44
CA ALA A 21 -3.37 16.71 1.68
C ALA A 21 -2.60 16.05 0.54
N ALA A 22 -1.32 15.72 0.76
CA ALA A 22 -0.60 14.84 -0.13
C ALA A 22 -1.40 13.54 -0.18
N SER A 23 -1.86 13.13 -1.38
CA SER A 23 -2.48 11.82 -1.58
C SER A 23 -1.38 10.78 -1.46
N GLU A 24 -1.06 10.40 -0.24
CA GLU A 24 -0.20 9.28 0.01
C GLU A 24 -0.99 8.00 -0.24
N GLY A 25 -0.33 7.00 -0.81
CA GLY A 25 -0.90 5.68 -0.97
C GLY A 25 -1.28 5.05 0.37
N PRO A 26 -1.79 3.81 0.38
CA PRO A 26 -2.16 3.14 1.61
C PRO A 26 -0.97 3.03 2.56
N VAL A 27 -1.26 3.08 3.87
CA VAL A 27 -0.25 2.80 4.90
C VAL A 27 0.21 1.35 4.74
N ARG A 28 1.52 1.15 4.70
CA ARG A 28 2.13 -0.15 4.46
C ARG A 28 2.90 -0.63 5.67
N THR A 29 2.63 -1.86 6.09
CA THR A 29 3.37 -2.51 7.17
C THR A 29 4.67 -3.10 6.63
N PRO A 30 5.84 -2.79 7.21
CA PRO A 30 7.08 -3.48 6.88
C PRO A 30 6.98 -4.95 7.27
N VAL A 31 7.30 -5.85 6.33
CA VAL A 31 7.18 -7.29 6.53
C VAL A 31 8.38 -8.02 5.94
N PRO A 32 8.80 -9.16 6.54
CA PRO A 32 9.89 -9.99 5.99
C PRO A 32 9.44 -10.88 4.83
N ASP A 33 8.15 -11.16 4.74
CA ASP A 33 7.51 -11.96 3.69
C ASP A 33 6.00 -11.64 3.62
N ALA A 34 5.29 -12.31 2.72
CA ALA A 34 3.87 -12.02 2.48
C ALA A 34 2.91 -12.49 3.59
N ARG A 35 3.29 -13.46 4.43
CA ARG A 35 2.38 -14.08 5.41
C ARG A 35 1.68 -13.10 6.33
N PRO A 36 2.36 -12.12 6.95
CA PRO A 36 1.66 -11.14 7.77
C PRO A 36 0.63 -10.31 7.01
N VAL A 37 0.86 -10.05 5.72
CA VAL A 37 -0.07 -9.30 4.88
C VAL A 37 -1.30 -10.16 4.53
N LEU A 38 -1.10 -11.45 4.26
CA LEU A 38 -2.20 -12.41 4.05
C LEU A 38 -3.11 -12.49 5.28
N LEU A 39 -2.53 -12.64 6.46
CA LEU A 39 -3.28 -12.68 7.74
C LEU A 39 -4.03 -11.38 7.98
N ALA A 40 -3.39 -10.23 7.74
CA ALA A 40 -4.02 -8.93 7.91
C ALA A 40 -5.21 -8.75 6.97
N ALA A 41 -5.14 -9.22 5.73
CA ALA A 41 -6.24 -9.17 4.78
C ALA A 41 -7.43 -10.02 5.25
N LEU A 42 -7.17 -11.23 5.79
CA LEU A 42 -8.22 -12.09 6.35
C LEU A 42 -8.94 -11.45 7.54
N GLN A 43 -8.24 -10.63 8.32
CA GLN A 43 -8.75 -9.97 9.53
C GLN A 43 -9.33 -8.58 9.25
N SER A 44 -9.07 -8.02 8.09
CA SER A 44 -9.51 -6.69 7.72
C SER A 44 -11.00 -6.66 7.38
N PRO A 45 -11.75 -5.64 7.82
CA PRO A 45 -13.18 -5.51 7.48
C PRO A 45 -13.44 -5.41 5.98
N ASP A 46 -12.54 -4.79 5.22
CA ASP A 46 -12.66 -4.64 3.76
C ASP A 46 -11.96 -5.77 2.98
N GLY A 47 -11.32 -6.71 3.66
CA GLY A 47 -10.63 -7.83 3.04
C GLY A 47 -9.32 -7.47 2.35
N THR A 48 -8.75 -6.30 2.63
CA THR A 48 -7.50 -5.83 2.03
C THR A 48 -6.40 -5.61 3.05
N ALA A 49 -5.15 -5.73 2.62
CA ALA A 49 -3.99 -5.37 3.43
C ALA A 49 -2.83 -4.96 2.52
N HIS A 50 -1.93 -4.16 3.05
CA HIS A 50 -0.82 -3.59 2.31
C HIS A 50 0.46 -3.71 3.10
N GLY A 51 1.52 -4.14 2.44
CA GLY A 51 2.84 -4.30 3.04
C GLY A 51 3.96 -3.75 2.17
N VAL A 52 5.11 -3.62 2.78
CA VAL A 52 6.37 -3.34 2.10
C VAL A 52 7.39 -4.38 2.53
N LEU A 53 7.98 -5.07 1.57
CA LEU A 53 8.96 -6.12 1.84
C LEU A 53 10.28 -5.50 2.31
N ARG A 54 10.78 -5.97 3.44
CA ARG A 54 12.05 -5.51 4.04
C ARG A 54 12.94 -6.71 4.34
N GLY A 55 14.24 -6.49 4.31
CA GLY A 55 15.26 -7.47 4.63
C GLY A 55 16.28 -7.64 3.52
N GLU A 56 17.26 -8.51 3.75
CA GLU A 56 18.41 -8.67 2.87
C GLU A 56 18.04 -9.11 1.45
N LEU A 57 17.07 -10.02 1.32
CA LEU A 57 16.63 -10.48 0.01
C LEU A 57 15.94 -9.36 -0.78
N ALA A 58 15.06 -8.62 -0.14
CA ALA A 58 14.39 -7.47 -0.77
C ALA A 58 15.41 -6.42 -1.22
N ASP A 59 16.38 -6.11 -0.38
CA ASP A 59 17.44 -5.16 -0.68
C ASP A 59 18.32 -5.66 -1.84
N ALA A 60 18.65 -6.95 -1.85
CA ALA A 60 19.44 -7.55 -2.92
C ALA A 60 18.70 -7.50 -4.28
N ILE A 61 17.41 -7.79 -4.30
CA ILE A 61 16.58 -7.69 -5.51
C ILE A 61 16.53 -6.24 -6.00
N THR A 62 16.28 -5.29 -5.09
CA THR A 62 16.20 -3.87 -5.42
C THR A 62 17.52 -3.37 -6.03
N ARG A 63 18.66 -3.75 -5.46
CA ARG A 63 19.99 -3.42 -6.01
C ARG A 63 20.24 -4.09 -7.36
N ARG A 64 19.88 -5.38 -7.47
CA ARG A 64 20.13 -6.17 -8.69
C ARG A 64 19.44 -5.54 -9.91
N PHE A 65 18.26 -5.00 -9.73
CA PHE A 65 17.47 -4.40 -10.80
C PHE A 65 17.50 -2.87 -10.79
N GLU A 66 18.34 -2.26 -9.96
CA GLU A 66 18.45 -0.80 -9.82
C GLU A 66 17.10 -0.10 -9.65
N ALA A 67 16.17 -0.77 -8.94
CA ALA A 67 14.82 -0.29 -8.78
C ALA A 67 14.76 1.00 -7.94
N THR A 68 13.77 1.84 -8.23
CA THR A 68 13.61 3.15 -7.58
C THR A 68 12.65 3.11 -6.39
N SER A 69 11.89 2.04 -6.23
CA SER A 69 11.01 1.83 -5.09
C SER A 69 11.36 0.56 -4.32
N PRO A 70 10.86 0.41 -3.07
CA PRO A 70 10.80 -0.89 -2.42
C PRO A 70 9.88 -1.85 -3.18
N ILE A 71 9.88 -3.12 -2.76
CA ILE A 71 8.91 -4.12 -3.22
C ILE A 71 7.66 -3.98 -2.36
N TYR A 72 6.53 -3.67 -2.98
CA TYR A 72 5.24 -3.54 -2.33
C TYR A 72 4.42 -4.82 -2.46
N ILE A 73 3.58 -5.07 -1.47
CA ILE A 73 2.68 -6.23 -1.42
C ILE A 73 1.27 -5.71 -1.17
N ASP A 74 0.36 -5.99 -2.10
CA ASP A 74 -1.05 -5.67 -1.96
C ASP A 74 -1.85 -6.97 -1.99
N VAL A 75 -2.70 -7.16 -0.99
CA VAL A 75 -3.56 -8.34 -0.86
C VAL A 75 -5.01 -7.89 -0.82
N SER A 76 -5.85 -8.56 -1.58
CA SER A 76 -7.29 -8.36 -1.59
C SER A 76 -8.02 -9.69 -1.56
N THR A 77 -9.21 -9.70 -0.98
CA THR A 77 -10.05 -10.89 -0.91
C THR A 77 -10.91 -11.00 -2.17
N GLU A 78 -10.77 -12.10 -2.88
CA GLU A 78 -11.61 -12.41 -4.05
C GLU A 78 -12.88 -13.17 -3.67
N LYS A 79 -12.75 -14.09 -2.70
CA LYS A 79 -13.85 -14.93 -2.24
C LYS A 79 -13.65 -15.34 -0.79
N ARG A 80 -14.70 -15.30 0.00
CA ARG A 80 -14.74 -15.89 1.34
C ARG A 80 -15.33 -17.28 1.26
N PHE A 81 -14.62 -18.27 1.84
CA PHE A 81 -15.11 -19.63 1.89
C PHE A 81 -16.09 -19.81 3.06
N ARG A 82 -16.89 -20.89 3.02
CA ARG A 82 -17.79 -21.26 4.13
C ARG A 82 -17.02 -21.64 5.39
N GLN A 83 -15.82 -22.22 5.24
CA GLN A 83 -14.93 -22.45 6.36
C GLN A 83 -14.52 -21.10 6.95
N ALA A 84 -14.83 -20.90 8.24
CA ALA A 84 -14.55 -19.65 8.93
C ALA A 84 -13.04 -19.34 8.90
N GLY A 85 -12.72 -18.06 8.62
CA GLY A 85 -11.34 -17.59 8.59
C GLY A 85 -10.55 -17.98 7.34
N CYS A 86 -11.20 -18.50 6.32
CA CYS A 86 -10.57 -18.92 5.05
C CYS A 86 -11.11 -18.10 3.88
N SER A 87 -10.21 -17.69 2.98
CA SER A 87 -10.55 -16.92 1.78
C SER A 87 -9.62 -17.24 0.62
N ARG A 88 -10.11 -16.98 -0.58
CA ARG A 88 -9.28 -16.83 -1.77
C ARG A 88 -8.73 -15.42 -1.78
N LEU A 89 -7.44 -15.26 -1.71
CA LEU A 89 -6.75 -13.98 -1.73
C LEU A 89 -6.03 -13.78 -3.05
N LYS A 90 -6.09 -12.57 -3.58
CA LYS A 90 -5.28 -12.09 -4.67
C LYS A 90 -4.08 -11.37 -4.09
N VAL A 91 -2.88 -11.77 -4.47
CA VAL A 91 -1.62 -11.21 -4.00
C VAL A 91 -0.91 -10.54 -5.16
N VAL A 92 -0.54 -9.29 -4.99
CA VAL A 92 0.21 -8.53 -5.98
C VAL A 92 1.50 -8.03 -5.35
N PHE A 93 2.63 -8.48 -5.88
CA PHE A 93 3.93 -7.86 -5.63
C PHE A 93 4.22 -6.88 -6.74
N TRP A 94 4.72 -5.71 -6.41
CA TRP A 94 5.13 -4.78 -7.44
C TRP A 94 6.29 -3.90 -6.98
N GLN A 95 7.06 -3.45 -7.95
CA GLN A 95 8.22 -2.59 -7.73
C GLN A 95 8.37 -1.66 -8.92
N ASP A 96 8.64 -0.40 -8.66
CA ASP A 96 8.80 0.61 -9.69
C ASP A 96 10.27 0.81 -10.06
N GLY A 97 10.48 1.31 -11.26
CA GLY A 97 11.81 1.64 -11.75
C GLY A 97 12.72 0.43 -11.97
N VAL A 98 12.17 -0.75 -12.19
CA VAL A 98 12.93 -1.99 -12.38
C VAL A 98 13.60 -2.02 -13.74
N ARG A 99 14.91 -2.24 -13.75
CA ARG A 99 15.71 -2.39 -14.96
C ARG A 99 15.94 -3.86 -15.26
N LEU A 100 15.20 -4.38 -16.25
CA LEU A 100 15.35 -5.75 -16.73
C LEU A 100 16.40 -5.84 -17.84
N PRO A 101 17.16 -6.95 -17.94
CA PRO A 101 18.07 -7.18 -19.06
C PRO A 101 17.33 -7.09 -20.40
N GLY A 102 17.89 -6.35 -21.36
CA GLY A 102 17.30 -6.17 -22.68
C GLY A 102 16.12 -5.20 -22.76
N ALA A 103 15.64 -4.64 -21.65
CA ALA A 103 14.61 -3.63 -21.65
C ALA A 103 15.16 -2.24 -22.01
N LYS A 104 14.34 -1.41 -22.66
CA LYS A 104 14.75 -0.06 -23.12
C LYS A 104 14.84 0.97 -22.00
N GLY A 105 14.43 0.65 -20.80
CA GLY A 105 14.46 1.57 -19.68
C GLY A 105 13.80 0.97 -18.44
N PRO A 106 13.73 1.75 -17.34
CA PRO A 106 13.07 1.31 -16.13
C PRO A 106 11.56 1.14 -16.35
N ARG A 107 10.95 0.20 -15.65
CA ARG A 107 9.54 -0.13 -15.77
C ARG A 107 8.94 -0.56 -14.44
N LEU A 108 7.64 -0.46 -14.33
CA LEU A 108 6.88 -1.09 -13.27
C LEU A 108 6.87 -2.61 -13.50
N GLN A 109 7.33 -3.37 -12.52
CA GLN A 109 7.27 -4.83 -12.56
C GLN A 109 6.22 -5.30 -11.56
N THR A 110 5.36 -6.20 -12.00
CA THR A 110 4.24 -6.73 -11.22
C THR A 110 4.20 -8.24 -11.32
N VAL A 111 4.00 -8.92 -10.18
CA VAL A 111 3.73 -10.36 -10.10
C VAL A 111 2.42 -10.53 -9.34
N GLU A 112 1.48 -11.23 -9.95
CA GLU A 112 0.15 -11.45 -9.38
C GLU A 112 -0.16 -12.94 -9.31
N PHE A 113 -0.71 -13.39 -8.19
CA PHE A 113 -1.20 -14.76 -8.03
C PHE A 113 -2.33 -14.82 -7.00
N GLY A 114 -3.06 -15.93 -7.03
CA GLY A 114 -4.09 -16.23 -6.04
C GLY A 114 -3.66 -17.32 -5.08
N ILE A 115 -4.08 -17.21 -3.84
CA ILE A 115 -3.84 -18.21 -2.83
C ILE A 115 -5.10 -18.45 -1.98
N ASN A 116 -5.39 -19.72 -1.67
CA ASN A 116 -6.41 -20.09 -0.72
C ASN A 116 -5.76 -20.21 0.66
N TYR A 117 -6.17 -19.36 1.60
CA TYR A 117 -5.46 -19.19 2.85
C TYR A 117 -6.42 -19.03 4.02
N CYS A 118 -6.04 -19.59 5.16
CA CYS A 118 -6.81 -19.51 6.40
C CYS A 118 -6.01 -18.83 7.51
N LEU A 119 -6.70 -18.38 8.56
CA LEU A 119 -6.07 -17.73 9.71
C LEU A 119 -5.01 -18.59 10.43
N ASP A 120 -5.12 -19.92 10.34
CA ASP A 120 -4.12 -20.85 10.87
C ASP A 120 -2.88 -21.01 9.98
N GLY A 121 -2.84 -20.32 8.83
CA GLY A 121 -1.75 -20.41 7.88
C GLY A 121 -1.82 -21.63 6.96
N LEU A 122 -2.88 -22.42 7.05
CA LEU A 122 -3.09 -23.63 6.24
C LEU A 122 -4.08 -23.36 5.10
N PRO A 123 -4.09 -24.19 4.06
CA PRO A 123 -5.15 -24.15 3.05
C PRO A 123 -6.50 -24.53 3.66
N PRO A 124 -7.62 -24.04 3.07
CA PRO A 124 -8.95 -24.48 3.48
C PRO A 124 -9.15 -25.97 3.20
N LYS A 125 -9.96 -26.62 4.03
CA LYS A 125 -10.32 -28.04 3.86
C LYS A 125 -11.29 -28.26 2.71
N SER A 126 -12.03 -27.23 2.32
CA SER A 126 -12.97 -27.22 1.21
C SER A 126 -12.98 -25.86 0.54
N LEU A 127 -13.18 -25.84 -0.78
CA LEU A 127 -13.25 -24.61 -1.58
C LEU A 127 -14.70 -24.13 -1.81
N SER A 128 -15.63 -24.61 -1.04
CA SER A 128 -17.03 -24.22 -1.10
C SER A 128 -17.36 -23.01 -0.18
#